data_e1406df7a82569c185b4a8955671d4d4
#
_entry.id   e1406df7a82569c185b4a8955671d4d4
#
_cell.length_a   1.000
_cell.length_b   1.000
_cell.length_c   1.000
_cell.angle_alpha   90.00
_cell.angle_beta   90.00
_cell.angle_gamma   90.00
#
_symmetry.space_group_name_H-M   'P 1'
#
loop_
_entity.id
_entity.type
_entity.pdbx_description
1 polymer ?
#
loop_
_entity_poly.entity_id
_entity_poly.type
_entity_poly.pdbx_seq_one_letter_code
_entity_poly.pdbx_strand_id
1 'polypeptide(L)'
;CDIILPPKRHYPYSVGTQYKVFHLVNDLNILRDVISDLSPDYLPAFDHLMNDENGYSGYNMFITRWKHFDGYSEWMFKILFEVERRVKLSPYPDQARIFGYMSERLINVYCMRHNLRVKYVPVIMPIEDKFVNPSNLRYCYWKFRNSLAFNIS
;
A
#
# COMPACT_ATOMS: atom_id res chain seq x y z
N CYS A 1 -1.04 22.50 2.58
CA CYS A 1 -0.96 21.05 2.78
C CYS A 1 0.39 20.70 3.36
N ASP A 2 0.45 19.55 4.01
CA ASP A 2 1.66 19.07 4.67
C ASP A 2 2.39 18.06 3.79
N ILE A 3 1.61 17.32 2.96
CA ILE A 3 2.13 16.33 2.01
C ILE A 3 1.27 16.28 0.75
N ILE A 4 1.91 16.03 -0.39
CA ILE A 4 1.28 15.78 -1.68
C ILE A 4 1.45 14.30 -2.01
N LEU A 5 0.35 13.62 -2.36
CA LEU A 5 0.30 12.21 -2.73
C LEU A 5 -0.38 12.03 -4.09
N PRO A 6 -0.13 10.90 -4.79
CA PRO A 6 -0.99 10.43 -5.87
C PRO A 6 -2.44 10.26 -5.41
N PRO A 7 -3.44 10.36 -6.29
CA PRO A 7 -4.82 10.09 -5.94
C PRO A 7 -4.99 8.68 -5.36
N LYS A 8 -5.89 8.53 -4.40
CA LYS A 8 -6.23 7.20 -3.87
C LYS A 8 -6.79 6.32 -5.00
N ARG A 9 -6.30 5.09 -5.08
CA ARG A 9 -6.90 4.04 -5.89
C ARG A 9 -7.94 3.34 -5.03
N HIS A 10 -9.20 3.38 -5.46
CA HIS A 10 -10.32 2.77 -4.74
C HIS A 10 -10.63 1.37 -5.28
N TYR A 11 -11.07 0.50 -4.38
CA TYR A 11 -11.44 -0.88 -4.62
C TYR A 11 -12.87 -1.13 -4.10
N PRO A 12 -13.59 -2.15 -4.59
CA PRO A 12 -14.91 -2.51 -4.07
C PRO A 12 -14.87 -3.19 -2.69
N TYR A 13 -13.72 -3.25 -2.06
CA TYR A 13 -13.45 -3.94 -0.80
C TYR A 13 -12.34 -3.20 -0.03
N SER A 14 -12.09 -3.62 1.21
CA SER A 14 -11.09 -2.95 2.05
C SER A 14 -9.65 -3.11 1.52
N VAL A 15 -8.78 -2.18 1.92
CA VAL A 15 -7.35 -2.23 1.58
C VAL A 15 -6.71 -3.53 2.07
N GLY A 16 -7.12 -4.04 3.22
CA GLY A 16 -6.67 -5.32 3.75
C GLY A 16 -7.10 -6.50 2.88
N THR A 17 -8.34 -6.50 2.40
CA THR A 17 -8.80 -7.51 1.44
C THR A 17 -8.04 -7.42 0.13
N GLN A 18 -7.78 -6.20 -0.36
CA GLN A 18 -6.94 -5.99 -1.54
C GLN A 18 -5.55 -6.63 -1.37
N TYR A 19 -4.92 -6.43 -0.21
CA TYR A 19 -3.62 -7.05 0.07
C TYR A 19 -3.71 -8.58 0.05
N LYS A 20 -4.68 -9.15 0.75
CA LYS A 20 -4.86 -10.61 0.88
C LYS A 20 -5.11 -11.33 -0.46
N VAL A 21 -5.71 -10.63 -1.43
CA VAL A 21 -5.98 -11.19 -2.77
C VAL A 21 -4.73 -11.27 -3.63
N PHE A 22 -3.82 -10.31 -3.49
CA PHE A 22 -2.66 -10.20 -4.37
C PHE A 22 -1.35 -10.64 -3.71
N HIS A 23 -1.30 -10.74 -2.38
CA HIS A 23 -0.10 -11.00 -1.61
C HIS A 23 -0.35 -12.04 -0.50
N LEU A 24 0.73 -12.48 0.14
CA LEU A 24 0.65 -13.44 1.23
C LEU A 24 0.06 -12.80 2.50
N VAL A 25 -0.99 -13.40 3.02
CA VAL A 25 -1.67 -12.92 4.25
C VAL A 25 -0.73 -12.91 5.45
N ASN A 26 0.17 -13.91 5.53
CA ASN A 26 1.14 -14.00 6.61
C ASN A 26 2.06 -12.78 6.69
N ASP A 27 2.46 -12.22 5.55
CA ASP A 27 3.32 -11.04 5.49
C ASP A 27 2.62 -9.80 6.07
N LEU A 28 1.31 -9.69 5.81
CA LEU A 28 0.49 -8.62 6.40
C LEU A 28 0.36 -8.76 7.91
N ASN A 29 0.18 -9.98 8.41
CA ASN A 29 0.11 -10.25 9.84
C ASN A 29 1.44 -9.91 10.53
N ILE A 30 2.56 -10.30 9.94
CA ILE A 30 3.90 -9.95 10.44
C ILE A 30 4.08 -8.42 10.47
N LEU A 31 3.68 -7.71 9.41
CA LEU A 31 3.75 -6.24 9.39
C LEU A 31 2.93 -5.63 10.54
N ARG A 32 1.71 -6.12 10.76
CA ARG A 32 0.86 -5.65 11.86
C ARG A 32 1.48 -5.91 13.23
N ASP A 33 2.04 -7.11 13.44
CA ASP A 33 2.70 -7.48 14.70
C ASP A 33 3.93 -6.62 14.95
N VAL A 34 4.75 -6.36 13.93
CA VAL A 34 5.91 -5.46 14.04
C VAL A 34 5.49 -4.03 14.39
N ILE A 35 4.41 -3.51 13.80
CA ILE A 35 3.88 -2.18 14.16
C ILE A 35 3.42 -2.19 15.62
N SER A 36 2.72 -3.24 16.04
CA SER A 36 2.27 -3.38 17.43
C SER A 36 3.44 -3.38 18.44
N ASP A 37 4.52 -4.08 18.09
CA ASP A 37 5.69 -4.22 18.98
C ASP A 37 6.54 -2.94 19.05
N LEU A 38 6.80 -2.31 17.90
CA LEU A 38 7.76 -1.21 17.80
C LEU A 38 7.15 0.19 17.79
N SER A 39 5.87 0.30 17.45
CA SER A 39 5.18 1.58 17.30
C SER A 39 3.67 1.42 17.52
N PRO A 40 3.24 0.98 18.72
CA PRO A 40 1.83 0.65 19.00
C PRO A 40 0.89 1.83 18.80
N ASP A 41 1.38 3.05 18.88
CA ASP A 41 0.62 4.28 18.62
C ASP A 41 0.25 4.49 17.15
N TYR A 42 0.83 3.73 16.21
CA TYR A 42 0.44 3.69 14.79
C TYR A 42 -0.58 2.58 14.48
N LEU A 43 -0.77 1.62 15.39
CA LEU A 43 -1.63 0.47 15.15
C LEU A 43 -3.09 0.85 14.87
N PRO A 44 -3.72 1.80 15.56
CA PRO A 44 -5.08 2.22 15.25
C PRO A 44 -5.23 2.78 13.83
N ALA A 45 -4.25 3.57 13.35
CA ALA A 45 -4.25 4.10 11.99
C ALA A 45 -4.02 2.98 10.95
N PHE A 46 -3.18 2.01 11.25
CA PHE A 46 -2.96 0.84 10.41
C PHE A 46 -4.23 0.00 10.30
N ASP A 47 -4.84 -0.36 11.41
CA ASP A 47 -6.06 -1.17 11.45
C ASP A 47 -7.21 -0.45 10.74
N HIS A 48 -7.37 0.87 10.92
CA HIS A 48 -8.35 1.67 10.20
C HIS A 48 -8.10 1.66 8.69
N LEU A 49 -6.87 1.90 8.24
CA LEU A 49 -6.56 1.83 6.80
C LEU A 49 -6.89 0.46 6.21
N MET A 50 -6.54 -0.62 6.92
CA MET A 50 -6.66 -1.96 6.37
C MET A 50 -8.09 -2.50 6.38
N ASN A 51 -8.90 -2.13 7.39
CA ASN A 51 -10.22 -2.73 7.59
C ASN A 51 -11.37 -1.82 7.10
N ASP A 52 -11.24 -0.49 7.28
CA ASP A 52 -12.34 0.44 7.09
C ASP A 52 -12.22 1.26 5.79
N GLU A 53 -10.98 1.48 5.31
CA GLU A 53 -10.75 2.20 4.06
C GLU A 53 -10.79 1.25 2.86
N ASN A 54 -11.37 1.74 1.75
CA ASN A 54 -11.41 1.01 0.47
C ASN A 54 -10.45 1.57 -0.58
N GLY A 55 -9.57 2.49 -0.18
CA GLY A 55 -8.62 3.13 -1.09
C GLY A 55 -7.39 3.67 -0.38
N TYR A 56 -6.26 3.63 -1.07
CA TYR A 56 -4.99 4.16 -0.60
C TYR A 56 -4.20 4.80 -1.73
N SER A 57 -3.29 5.71 -1.38
CA SER A 57 -2.33 6.29 -2.31
C SER A 57 -1.14 5.35 -2.45
N GLY A 58 -0.96 4.78 -3.64
CA GLY A 58 0.14 3.86 -3.94
C GLY A 58 1.37 4.56 -4.54
N TYR A 59 2.25 3.77 -5.14
CA TYR A 59 3.46 4.17 -5.90
C TYR A 59 4.65 4.70 -5.08
N ASN A 60 4.59 4.79 -3.77
CA ASN A 60 5.66 5.35 -2.93
C ASN A 60 6.18 6.72 -3.41
N MET A 61 5.30 7.52 -4.02
CA MET A 61 5.60 8.85 -4.51
C MET A 61 4.95 9.90 -3.61
N PHE A 62 5.74 10.84 -3.13
CA PHE A 62 5.21 11.94 -2.33
C PHE A 62 6.13 13.17 -2.39
N ILE A 63 5.56 14.34 -2.12
CA ILE A 63 6.28 15.58 -1.92
C ILE A 63 5.86 16.14 -0.57
N THR A 64 6.83 16.39 0.30
CA THR A 64 6.56 16.89 1.64
C THR A 64 7.71 17.76 2.14
N ARG A 65 7.54 18.37 3.32
CA ARG A 65 8.62 19.11 3.99
C ARG A 65 9.60 18.12 4.62
N TRP A 66 10.86 18.54 4.73
CA TRP A 66 11.95 17.72 5.26
C TRP A 66 11.59 17.05 6.60
N LYS A 67 10.98 17.80 7.52
CA LYS A 67 10.54 17.27 8.82
C LYS A 67 9.66 16.01 8.71
N HIS A 68 8.72 15.99 7.77
CA HIS A 68 7.84 14.84 7.59
C HIS A 68 8.51 13.72 6.80
N PHE A 69 9.39 14.07 5.86
CA PHE A 69 10.19 13.10 5.13
C PHE A 69 11.10 12.32 6.06
N ASP A 70 11.83 13.03 6.92
CA ASP A 70 12.77 12.45 7.89
C ASP A 70 12.05 11.53 8.87
N GLY A 71 11.02 12.03 9.55
CA GLY A 71 10.24 11.23 10.49
C GLY A 71 9.53 10.03 9.88
N TYR A 72 9.00 10.16 8.64
CA TYR A 72 8.43 9.03 7.92
C TYR A 72 9.48 7.99 7.56
N SER A 73 10.62 8.42 7.03
CA SER A 73 11.70 7.53 6.59
C SER A 73 12.27 6.74 7.77
N GLU A 74 12.56 7.42 8.88
CA GLU A 74 13.05 6.77 10.10
C GLU A 74 12.06 5.70 10.60
N TRP A 75 10.78 6.05 10.72
CA TRP A 75 9.75 5.12 11.17
C TRP A 75 9.56 3.95 10.19
N MET A 76 9.41 4.24 8.89
CA MET A 76 9.18 3.24 7.85
C MET A 76 10.34 2.22 7.81
N PHE A 77 11.59 2.69 7.78
CA PHE A 77 12.74 1.78 7.72
C PHE A 77 12.90 0.96 9.00
N LYS A 78 12.63 1.55 10.18
CA LYS A 78 12.60 0.79 11.43
C LYS A 78 11.61 -0.38 11.37
N ILE A 79 10.40 -0.16 10.84
CA ILE A 79 9.39 -1.21 10.67
C ILE A 79 9.84 -2.23 9.62
N LEU A 80 10.27 -1.79 8.42
CA LEU A 80 10.60 -2.70 7.33
C LEU A 80 11.82 -3.58 7.64
N PHE A 81 12.85 -3.07 8.32
CA PHE A 81 13.99 -3.88 8.74
C PHE A 81 13.60 -4.97 9.76
N GLU A 82 12.68 -4.68 10.66
CA GLU A 82 12.21 -5.73 11.57
C GLU A 82 11.27 -6.72 10.87
N VAL A 83 10.46 -6.28 9.92
CA VAL A 83 9.70 -7.18 9.05
C VAL A 83 10.64 -8.11 8.28
N GLU A 84 11.73 -7.58 7.69
CA GLU A 84 12.73 -8.37 6.97
C GLU A 84 13.30 -9.50 7.83
N ARG A 85 13.51 -9.26 9.13
CA ARG A 85 14.01 -10.27 10.07
C ARG A 85 13.00 -11.39 10.36
N ARG A 86 11.71 -11.11 10.22
CA ARG A 86 10.62 -12.04 10.59
C ARG A 86 10.01 -12.76 9.39
N VAL A 87 10.06 -12.18 8.19
CA VAL A 87 9.46 -12.78 7.01
C VAL A 87 10.36 -13.84 6.39
N LYS A 88 9.73 -14.85 5.81
CA LYS A 88 10.39 -15.76 4.89
C LYS A 88 10.03 -15.35 3.47
N LEU A 89 11.00 -14.77 2.76
CA LEU A 89 10.78 -14.30 1.39
C LEU A 89 10.35 -15.45 0.49
N SER A 90 9.34 -15.16 -0.33
CA SER A 90 8.87 -16.07 -1.36
C SER A 90 9.94 -16.21 -2.47
N PRO A 91 10.12 -17.41 -3.06
CA PRO A 91 10.97 -17.59 -4.22
C PRO A 91 10.40 -16.95 -5.50
N TYR A 92 9.15 -16.54 -5.49
CA TYR A 92 8.51 -15.91 -6.64
C TYR A 92 8.83 -14.41 -6.67
N PRO A 93 9.40 -13.86 -7.80
CA PRO A 93 9.85 -12.47 -7.88
C PRO A 93 8.78 -11.43 -7.52
N ASP A 94 7.55 -11.62 -7.94
CA ASP A 94 6.46 -10.69 -7.65
C ASP A 94 6.11 -10.66 -6.15
N GLN A 95 6.22 -11.79 -5.46
CA GLN A 95 5.98 -11.89 -4.03
C GLN A 95 7.20 -11.44 -3.21
N ALA A 96 8.41 -11.50 -3.77
CA ALA A 96 9.63 -11.00 -3.11
C ALA A 96 9.65 -9.46 -2.99
N ARG A 97 8.76 -8.74 -3.71
CA ARG A 97 8.62 -7.27 -3.64
C ARG A 97 7.79 -6.78 -2.46
N ILE A 98 7.57 -7.61 -1.44
CA ILE A 98 6.68 -7.32 -0.30
C ILE A 98 6.96 -5.97 0.38
N PHE A 99 8.24 -5.60 0.55
CA PHE A 99 8.62 -4.33 1.19
C PHE A 99 8.12 -3.12 0.41
N GLY A 100 8.12 -3.18 -0.93
CA GLY A 100 7.53 -2.16 -1.78
C GLY A 100 6.02 -2.05 -1.58
N TYR A 101 5.34 -3.19 -1.50
CA TYR A 101 3.88 -3.22 -1.28
C TYR A 101 3.50 -2.76 0.13
N MET A 102 4.32 -3.07 1.14
CA MET A 102 4.11 -2.62 2.51
C MET A 102 4.33 -1.10 2.62
N SER A 103 5.42 -0.58 2.05
CA SER A 103 5.75 0.85 2.13
C SER A 103 4.69 1.75 1.47
N GLU A 104 4.04 1.27 0.38
CA GLU A 104 2.89 1.99 -0.21
C GLU A 104 1.71 2.19 0.77
N ARG A 105 1.55 1.31 1.73
CA ARG A 105 0.50 1.44 2.76
C ARG A 105 0.99 2.25 3.95
N LEU A 106 2.27 2.11 4.31
CA LEU A 106 2.84 2.80 5.48
C LEU A 106 2.80 4.32 5.35
N ILE A 107 2.96 4.89 4.14
CA ILE A 107 2.84 6.35 3.95
C ILE A 107 1.41 6.85 4.30
N ASN A 108 0.38 6.07 3.95
CA ASN A 108 -1.00 6.41 4.29
C ASN A 108 -1.24 6.31 5.80
N VAL A 109 -0.70 5.27 6.46
CA VAL A 109 -0.74 5.10 7.93
C VAL A 109 -0.05 6.28 8.63
N TYR A 110 1.12 6.68 8.15
CA TYR A 110 1.84 7.82 8.69
C TYR A 110 1.03 9.12 8.59
N CYS A 111 0.43 9.37 7.43
CA CYS A 111 -0.43 10.54 7.23
C CYS A 111 -1.63 10.55 8.18
N MET A 112 -2.28 9.40 8.38
CA MET A 112 -3.42 9.26 9.30
C MET A 112 -2.98 9.48 10.75
N ARG A 113 -1.91 8.82 11.20
CA ARG A 113 -1.41 8.92 12.57
C ARG A 113 -1.04 10.36 12.95
N HIS A 114 -0.47 11.11 12.02
CA HIS A 114 -0.05 12.50 12.23
C HIS A 114 -1.08 13.55 11.81
N ASN A 115 -2.28 13.14 11.38
CA ASN A 115 -3.34 14.03 10.89
C ASN A 115 -2.83 15.03 9.84
N LEU A 116 -1.99 14.55 8.89
CA LEU A 116 -1.41 15.42 7.87
C LEU A 116 -2.47 15.85 6.86
N ARG A 117 -2.43 17.13 6.49
CA ARG A 117 -3.28 17.68 5.43
C ARG A 117 -2.73 17.26 4.06
N VAL A 118 -3.33 16.20 3.50
CA VAL A 118 -2.92 15.62 2.21
C VAL A 118 -3.56 16.39 1.06
N LYS A 119 -2.74 16.72 0.03
CA LYS A 119 -3.22 17.17 -1.27
C LYS A 119 -2.95 16.06 -2.29
N TYR A 120 -3.99 15.67 -3.03
CA TYR A 120 -3.84 14.69 -4.10
C TYR A 120 -3.59 15.37 -5.43
N VAL A 121 -2.56 14.90 -6.18
CA VAL A 121 -2.18 15.43 -7.49
C VAL A 121 -2.01 14.26 -8.47
N PRO A 122 -2.64 14.31 -9.66
CA PRO A 122 -2.48 13.28 -10.67
C PRO A 122 -1.02 13.03 -11.03
N VAL A 123 -0.66 11.77 -11.23
CA VAL A 123 0.66 11.37 -11.71
C VAL A 123 0.64 11.34 -13.22
N ILE A 124 1.56 12.07 -13.85
CA ILE A 124 1.79 11.99 -15.29
C ILE A 124 2.95 11.03 -15.50
N MET A 125 2.69 9.93 -16.17
CA MET A 125 3.73 9.00 -16.61
C MET A 125 4.12 9.35 -18.05
N PRO A 126 5.32 9.93 -18.29
CA PRO A 126 5.78 10.28 -19.63
C PRO A 126 6.32 9.05 -20.38
N ILE A 127 5.77 7.87 -20.10
CA ILE A 127 6.05 6.68 -20.87
C ILE A 127 4.98 6.63 -21.96
N GLU A 128 5.40 6.50 -23.21
CA GLU A 128 4.51 5.99 -24.24
C GLU A 128 4.06 4.59 -23.80
N ASP A 129 3.09 4.54 -22.93
CA ASP A 129 2.31 3.34 -22.82
C ASP A 129 1.79 3.06 -24.22
N LYS A 130 2.24 1.98 -24.81
CA LYS A 130 1.43 1.27 -25.77
C LYS A 130 0.20 0.88 -24.97
N PHE A 131 -0.71 1.85 -24.87
CA PHE A 131 -1.90 1.80 -24.04
C PHE A 131 -2.51 0.43 -24.24
N VAL A 132 -2.67 -0.27 -23.17
CA VAL A 132 -3.54 -1.43 -23.13
C VAL A 132 -4.87 -0.92 -23.63
N ASN A 133 -5.09 -1.08 -24.93
CA ASN A 133 -6.34 -0.70 -25.57
C ASN A 133 -7.44 -1.36 -24.72
N PRO A 134 -8.44 -0.61 -24.21
CA PRO A 134 -9.54 -1.17 -23.42
C PRO A 134 -10.28 -2.31 -24.13
N SER A 135 -10.17 -2.40 -25.45
CA SER A 135 -10.63 -3.52 -26.30
C SER A 135 -9.70 -4.75 -26.26
N ASN A 136 -8.57 -4.70 -25.56
CA ASN A 136 -7.70 -5.85 -25.45
C ASN A 136 -8.39 -6.93 -24.59
N LEU A 137 -8.76 -8.03 -25.20
CA LEU A 137 -9.39 -9.20 -24.56
C LEU A 137 -8.64 -9.66 -23.27
N ARG A 138 -7.32 -9.49 -23.24
CA ARG A 138 -6.47 -9.83 -22.10
C ARG A 138 -6.72 -8.92 -20.90
N TYR A 139 -6.97 -7.62 -21.12
CA TYR A 139 -7.33 -6.67 -20.07
C TYR A 139 -8.75 -6.93 -19.56
N CYS A 140 -9.70 -7.19 -20.46
CA CYS A 140 -11.06 -7.57 -20.11
C CYS A 140 -11.09 -8.89 -19.32
N TYR A 141 -10.31 -9.89 -19.74
CA TYR A 141 -10.16 -11.16 -19.03
C TYR A 141 -9.55 -10.98 -17.64
N TRP A 142 -8.48 -10.18 -17.50
CA TRP A 142 -7.86 -9.88 -16.23
C TRP A 142 -8.82 -9.16 -15.27
N LYS A 143 -9.56 -8.17 -15.78
CA LYS A 143 -10.59 -7.44 -15.04
C LYS A 143 -11.75 -8.35 -14.62
N PHE A 144 -12.18 -9.25 -15.51
CA PHE A 144 -13.23 -10.23 -15.26
C PHE A 144 -12.78 -11.30 -14.24
N ARG A 145 -11.59 -11.83 -14.37
CA ARG A 145 -11.02 -12.78 -13.42
C ARG A 145 -10.93 -12.21 -12.00
N ASN A 146 -10.47 -10.96 -11.89
CA ASN A 146 -10.41 -10.28 -10.61
C ASN A 146 -11.80 -10.00 -10.03
N SER A 147 -12.80 -9.76 -10.87
CA SER A 147 -14.19 -9.62 -10.45
C SER A 147 -14.79 -10.93 -9.96
N LEU A 148 -14.44 -12.06 -10.59
CA LEU A 148 -14.92 -13.41 -10.18
C LEU A 148 -14.26 -13.91 -8.89
N ALA A 149 -12.99 -13.56 -8.64
CA ALA A 149 -12.30 -13.93 -7.41
C ALA A 149 -13.00 -13.37 -6.14
N PHE A 150 -13.89 -12.38 -6.30
CA PHE A 150 -14.67 -11.76 -5.23
C PHE A 150 -16.05 -12.37 -4.99
N ASN A 151 -16.56 -13.16 -5.93
CA ASN A 151 -17.88 -13.79 -5.79
C ASN A 151 -17.81 -15.21 -5.21
N ILE A 152 -16.64 -15.65 -4.74
CA ILE A 152 -16.41 -17.03 -4.24
C ILE A 152 -15.92 -17.04 -2.77
N SER A 153 -15.96 -15.89 -2.09
CA SER A 153 -15.64 -15.84 -0.64
C SER A 153 -16.85 -15.48 0.17
#